data_b935e9b64b9447f1aeab2d35961db8e9
#
_entry.id   b935e9b64b9447f1aeab2d35961db8e9
#
_cell.length_a   1.000
_cell.length_b   1.000
_cell.length_c   1.000
_cell.angle_alpha   90.00
_cell.angle_beta   90.00
_cell.angle_gamma   90.00
#
_symmetry.space_group_name_H-M   'P 1'
#
loop_
_entity.id
_entity.type
_entity.pdbx_description
1 polymer ?
#
loop_
_entity_poly.entity_id
_entity_poly.type
_entity_poly.pdbx_seq_one_letter_code
_entity_poly.pdbx_strand_id
1 'polypeptide(L)'
;YTDDTPRQFYTLRRYEDESGAGEMHCYNIAPGIQLSFNELNLSSCFQPLNVQKDFLEINYCLEGGHEVEMVGGGITFLGEKDLSISGLYHDRQIIVNSRIPFNKYKGITILLELETAQTTLNDEYSRWRIDLQKIRTTLCPEGRVLLIKSKQKIDHIFTEILSVENQIRLPYYWLKILEILLLLSKLDNSYVEPPQQFTEKVSRR
;
A
#
# COMPACT_ATOMS: atom_id res chain seq x y z
N TYR A 1 2.64 -14.16 18.96
CA TYR A 1 1.32 -13.84 18.39
C TYR A 1 0.76 -15.11 17.75
N THR A 2 -0.17 -15.78 18.38
CA THR A 2 -0.93 -16.88 17.76
C THR A 2 -2.11 -16.25 17.05
N ASP A 3 -2.05 -16.20 15.72
CA ASP A 3 -3.17 -15.74 14.90
C ASP A 3 -4.09 -16.94 14.63
N ASP A 4 -5.28 -16.92 15.20
CA ASP A 4 -6.28 -17.98 15.06
C ASP A 4 -7.07 -17.91 13.73
N THR A 5 -6.69 -17.00 12.82
CA THR A 5 -7.32 -16.87 11.50
C THR A 5 -7.10 -18.14 10.67
N PRO A 6 -8.17 -18.73 10.08
CA PRO A 6 -8.01 -19.92 9.26
C PRO A 6 -6.98 -19.74 8.13
N ARG A 7 -6.14 -20.74 7.90
CA ARG A 7 -5.01 -20.69 6.94
C ARG A 7 -5.42 -20.28 5.53
N GLN A 8 -6.65 -20.51 5.12
CA GLN A 8 -7.15 -20.05 3.81
C GLN A 8 -7.26 -18.53 3.69
N PHE A 9 -7.34 -17.81 4.82
CA PHE A 9 -7.45 -16.34 4.86
C PHE A 9 -6.19 -15.66 5.38
N TYR A 10 -5.19 -16.42 5.80
CA TYR A 10 -3.98 -15.88 6.39
C TYR A 10 -2.71 -16.55 5.85
N THR A 11 -1.70 -15.75 5.55
CA THR A 11 -0.37 -16.19 5.13
C THR A 11 0.69 -15.36 5.80
N LEU A 12 1.67 -16.01 6.44
CA LEU A 12 2.87 -15.36 6.94
C LEU A 12 3.99 -15.50 5.89
N ARG A 13 4.53 -14.38 5.46
CA ARG A 13 5.73 -14.33 4.60
C ARG A 13 6.90 -13.85 5.43
N ARG A 14 8.04 -14.54 5.31
CA ARG A 14 9.29 -14.18 5.97
C ARG A 14 10.34 -13.83 4.94
N TYR A 15 11.11 -12.81 5.25
CA TYR A 15 12.21 -12.31 4.45
C TYR A 15 13.45 -12.28 5.35
N GLU A 16 14.57 -12.73 4.80
CA GLU A 16 15.86 -12.71 5.51
C GLU A 16 16.96 -12.57 4.46
N ASP A 17 17.88 -11.65 4.68
CA ASP A 17 19.10 -11.46 3.91
C ASP A 17 20.25 -10.99 4.81
N GLU A 18 21.39 -10.66 4.21
CA GLU A 18 22.56 -10.18 4.94
C GLU A 18 22.32 -8.86 5.69
N SER A 19 21.32 -8.07 5.33
CA SER A 19 20.98 -6.78 5.95
C SER A 19 20.01 -6.91 7.11
N GLY A 20 19.30 -8.05 7.24
CA GLY A 20 18.34 -8.24 8.32
C GLY A 20 17.21 -9.20 7.99
N ALA A 21 16.10 -9.07 8.71
CA ALA A 21 14.93 -9.92 8.58
C ALA A 21 13.61 -9.12 8.65
N GLY A 22 12.53 -9.73 8.14
CA GLY A 22 11.21 -9.14 8.22
C GLY A 22 10.09 -10.15 8.05
N GLU A 23 8.91 -9.75 8.48
CA GLU A 23 7.69 -10.54 8.37
C GLU A 23 6.55 -9.70 7.77
N MET A 24 5.70 -10.37 6.97
CA MET A 24 4.46 -9.81 6.45
C MET A 24 3.31 -10.75 6.80
N HIS A 25 2.37 -10.26 7.60
CA HIS A 25 1.15 -10.95 7.99
C HIS A 25 0.04 -10.59 7.00
N CYS A 26 -0.23 -11.46 6.05
CA CYS A 26 -1.15 -11.21 4.93
C CYS A 26 -2.51 -11.84 5.19
N TYR A 27 -3.58 -11.06 5.11
CA TYR A 27 -4.98 -11.47 5.25
C TYR A 27 -5.69 -11.33 3.91
N ASN A 28 -6.23 -12.44 3.39
CA ASN A 28 -7.10 -12.43 2.22
C ASN A 28 -8.52 -12.06 2.68
N ILE A 29 -8.92 -10.82 2.45
CA ILE A 29 -10.17 -10.26 2.97
C ILE A 29 -11.36 -10.67 2.11
N ALA A 30 -11.20 -10.57 0.78
CA ALA A 30 -12.18 -10.95 -0.22
C ALA A 30 -11.45 -11.28 -1.53
N PRO A 31 -12.13 -11.86 -2.55
CA PRO A 31 -11.51 -12.09 -3.85
C PRO A 31 -10.88 -10.82 -4.42
N GLY A 32 -9.58 -10.90 -4.73
CA GLY A 32 -8.80 -9.77 -5.25
C GLY A 32 -8.40 -8.71 -4.21
N ILE A 33 -8.67 -8.90 -2.92
CA ILE A 33 -8.44 -7.91 -1.86
C ILE A 33 -7.64 -8.54 -0.72
N GLN A 34 -6.44 -8.00 -0.49
CA GLN A 34 -5.54 -8.42 0.58
C GLN A 34 -5.16 -7.23 1.47
N LEU A 35 -5.07 -7.47 2.76
CA LEU A 35 -4.49 -6.54 3.73
C LEU A 35 -3.28 -7.21 4.37
N SER A 36 -2.17 -6.49 4.52
CA SER A 36 -0.99 -7.00 5.21
C SER A 36 -0.43 -6.03 6.23
N PHE A 37 0.08 -6.59 7.33
CA PHE A 37 0.91 -5.90 8.29
C PHE A 37 2.35 -6.29 8.02
N ASN A 38 3.19 -5.28 7.83
CA ASN A 38 4.58 -5.44 7.46
C ASN A 38 5.45 -4.98 8.61
N GLU A 39 6.41 -5.81 9.03
CA GLU A 39 7.46 -5.47 9.97
C GLU A 39 8.80 -5.90 9.36
N LEU A 40 9.54 -4.92 8.85
CA LEU A 40 10.73 -5.15 8.06
C LEU A 40 11.92 -4.45 8.72
N ASN A 41 12.91 -5.24 9.16
CA ASN A 41 14.14 -4.78 9.76
C ASN A 41 15.32 -5.18 8.86
N LEU A 42 15.33 -4.67 7.64
CA LEU A 42 16.31 -4.96 6.59
C LEU A 42 16.47 -3.75 5.66
N SER A 43 17.51 -3.69 4.85
CA SER A 43 17.81 -2.51 4.03
C SER A 43 16.91 -2.34 2.80
N SER A 44 16.36 -3.45 2.27
CA SER A 44 15.50 -3.46 1.09
C SER A 44 14.67 -4.75 1.05
N CYS A 45 13.42 -4.65 0.68
CA CYS A 45 12.56 -5.80 0.39
C CYS A 45 12.13 -5.82 -1.08
N PHE A 46 12.89 -5.17 -1.95
CA PHE A 46 12.55 -5.07 -3.36
C PHE A 46 12.66 -6.43 -4.04
N GLN A 47 11.54 -6.92 -4.52
CA GLN A 47 11.48 -7.99 -5.51
C GLN A 47 10.87 -7.41 -6.78
N PRO A 48 11.51 -7.58 -7.96
CA PRO A 48 10.91 -7.20 -9.23
C PRO A 48 9.53 -7.87 -9.33
N LEU A 49 8.47 -7.07 -9.28
CA LEU A 49 7.12 -7.58 -9.37
C LEU A 49 6.85 -7.95 -10.83
N ASN A 50 6.99 -9.22 -11.16
CA ASN A 50 6.44 -9.76 -12.39
C ASN A 50 4.95 -10.05 -12.14
N VAL A 51 4.16 -8.99 -12.06
CA VAL A 51 2.72 -9.10 -11.84
C VAL A 51 2.05 -9.51 -13.15
N GLN A 52 1.20 -10.54 -13.08
CA GLN A 52 0.41 -11.01 -14.23
C GLN A 52 -0.86 -10.18 -14.44
N LYS A 53 -1.17 -9.27 -13.51
CA LYS A 53 -2.39 -8.48 -13.43
C LYS A 53 -2.10 -7.10 -12.90
N ASP A 54 -3.02 -6.18 -13.11
CA ASP A 54 -2.93 -4.83 -12.58
C ASP A 54 -3.41 -4.75 -11.13
N PHE A 55 -2.70 -3.99 -10.31
CA PHE A 55 -3.06 -3.74 -8.91
C PHE A 55 -3.15 -2.26 -8.58
N LEU A 56 -3.97 -1.96 -7.59
CA LEU A 56 -3.90 -0.74 -6.82
C LEU A 56 -3.34 -1.09 -5.45
N GLU A 57 -2.26 -0.42 -5.07
CA GLU A 57 -1.59 -0.61 -3.79
C GLU A 57 -1.74 0.65 -2.94
N ILE A 58 -2.12 0.46 -1.68
CA ILE A 58 -2.27 1.52 -0.69
C ILE A 58 -1.39 1.15 0.49
N ASN A 59 -0.37 1.97 0.79
CA ASN A 59 0.56 1.75 1.89
C ASN A 59 0.44 2.86 2.92
N TYR A 60 0.32 2.48 4.19
CA TYR A 60 0.37 3.39 5.32
C TYR A 60 1.56 3.04 6.21
N CYS A 61 2.45 4.01 6.42
CA CYS A 61 3.63 3.84 7.28
C CYS A 61 3.28 4.10 8.74
N LEU A 62 3.53 3.12 9.60
CA LEU A 62 3.33 3.23 11.05
C LEU A 62 4.60 3.71 11.77
N GLU A 63 5.76 3.22 11.32
CA GLU A 63 7.06 3.51 11.93
C GLU A 63 8.17 3.37 10.90
N GLY A 64 9.19 4.22 10.99
CA GLY A 64 10.33 4.20 10.10
C GLY A 64 10.05 4.86 8.76
N GLY A 65 10.43 4.21 7.67
CA GLY A 65 10.22 4.76 6.33
C GLY A 65 10.54 3.79 5.20
N HIS A 66 9.99 4.11 4.04
CA HIS A 66 10.15 3.35 2.82
C HIS A 66 10.40 4.29 1.65
N GLU A 67 11.52 4.10 0.95
CA GLU A 67 11.86 4.81 -0.28
C GLU A 67 11.56 3.94 -1.49
N VAL A 68 10.95 4.54 -2.49
CA VAL A 68 10.65 3.89 -3.76
C VAL A 68 11.24 4.75 -4.87
N GLU A 69 12.11 4.15 -5.68
CA GLU A 69 12.69 4.76 -6.87
C GLU A 69 11.88 4.37 -8.10
N MET A 70 11.47 5.37 -8.86
CA MET A 70 10.61 5.21 -10.02
C MET A 70 11.43 5.17 -11.32
N VAL A 71 10.89 4.51 -12.34
CA VAL A 71 11.41 4.65 -13.71
C VAL A 71 11.40 6.14 -14.08
N GLY A 72 12.55 6.66 -14.54
CA GLY A 72 12.73 8.10 -14.82
C GLY A 72 13.38 8.89 -13.69
N GLY A 73 13.76 8.22 -12.58
CA GLY A 73 14.66 8.79 -11.56
C GLY A 73 13.98 9.58 -10.44
N GLY A 74 12.65 9.51 -10.34
CA GLY A 74 11.94 10.10 -9.19
C GLY A 74 12.04 9.18 -7.96
N ILE A 75 12.29 9.76 -6.78
CA ILE A 75 12.26 9.04 -5.50
C ILE A 75 11.07 9.53 -4.68
N THR A 76 10.27 8.59 -4.19
CA THR A 76 9.18 8.87 -3.24
C THR A 76 9.56 8.29 -1.88
N PHE A 77 9.47 9.11 -0.84
CA PHE A 77 9.69 8.68 0.54
C PHE A 77 8.37 8.65 1.31
N LEU A 78 7.99 7.47 1.75
CA LEU A 78 6.86 7.23 2.64
C LEU A 78 7.38 7.24 4.08
N GLY A 79 7.11 8.31 4.80
CA GLY A 79 7.49 8.47 6.21
C GLY A 79 6.36 8.10 7.16
N GLU A 80 6.65 8.20 8.46
CA GLU A 80 5.69 7.86 9.51
C GLU A 80 4.38 8.64 9.38
N LYS A 81 3.25 7.93 9.45
CA LYS A 81 1.86 8.40 9.24
C LYS A 81 1.55 8.92 7.83
N ASP A 82 2.44 8.74 6.89
CA ASP A 82 2.14 9.03 5.49
C ASP A 82 1.39 7.86 4.84
N LEU A 83 0.55 8.20 3.87
CA LEU A 83 -0.14 7.27 3.00
C LEU A 83 0.39 7.39 1.58
N SER A 84 0.77 6.29 0.95
CA SER A 84 1.06 6.25 -0.47
C SER A 84 0.05 5.39 -1.23
N ILE A 85 -0.24 5.80 -2.46
CA ILE A 85 -1.09 5.06 -3.38
C ILE A 85 -0.32 4.91 -4.68
N SER A 86 -0.25 3.68 -5.17
CA SER A 86 0.45 3.35 -6.42
C SER A 86 -0.34 2.36 -7.27
N GLY A 87 -0.24 2.50 -8.59
CA GLY A 87 -0.70 1.50 -9.54
C GLY A 87 0.45 0.56 -9.89
N LEU A 88 0.25 -0.76 -9.78
CA LEU A 88 1.19 -1.76 -10.29
C LEU A 88 0.61 -2.32 -11.59
N TYR A 89 1.42 -2.40 -12.64
CA TYR A 89 0.97 -2.72 -13.99
C TYR A 89 1.61 -4.04 -14.46
N HIS A 90 0.84 -4.88 -15.12
CA HIS A 90 1.31 -6.15 -15.67
C HIS A 90 2.19 -5.97 -16.91
N ASP A 91 2.01 -4.89 -17.65
CA ASP A 91 2.67 -4.61 -18.94
C ASP A 91 3.92 -3.74 -18.82
N ARG A 92 4.18 -3.17 -17.64
CA ARG A 92 5.32 -2.27 -17.42
C ARG A 92 5.76 -2.21 -15.96
N GLN A 93 7.04 -2.11 -15.76
CA GLN A 93 7.64 -1.82 -14.46
C GLN A 93 7.70 -0.31 -14.26
N ILE A 94 7.20 0.17 -13.12
CA ILE A 94 7.28 1.58 -12.72
C ILE A 94 8.21 1.80 -11.53
N ILE A 95 8.39 0.81 -10.70
CA ILE A 95 9.30 0.84 -9.56
C ILE A 95 10.58 0.09 -9.94
N VAL A 96 11.72 0.74 -9.86
CA VAL A 96 13.03 0.14 -10.19
C VAL A 96 13.80 -0.28 -8.96
N ASN A 97 13.53 0.32 -7.80
CA ASN A 97 14.20 0.00 -6.56
C ASN A 97 13.35 0.38 -5.35
N SER A 98 13.64 -0.25 -4.23
CA SER A 98 12.99 0.04 -2.94
C SER A 98 14.03 -0.08 -1.83
N ARG A 99 14.05 0.88 -0.92
CA ARG A 99 14.96 0.93 0.21
C ARG A 99 14.19 1.17 1.50
N ILE A 100 14.71 0.63 2.58
CA ILE A 100 14.20 0.87 3.93
C ILE A 100 15.28 1.63 4.70
N PRO A 101 15.19 2.97 4.79
CA PRO A 101 16.13 3.78 5.54
C PRO A 101 16.19 3.32 6.99
N PHE A 102 17.41 3.29 7.54
CA PHE A 102 17.66 2.84 8.92
C PHE A 102 17.25 1.39 9.20
N ASN A 103 17.04 0.56 8.16
CA ASN A 103 16.64 -0.85 8.27
C ASN A 103 15.39 -1.03 9.15
N LYS A 104 14.46 -0.10 9.09
CA LYS A 104 13.24 -0.16 9.91
C LYS A 104 12.03 0.36 9.17
N TYR A 105 11.04 -0.52 8.99
CA TYR A 105 9.73 -0.18 8.44
C TYR A 105 8.64 -1.03 9.09
N LYS A 106 7.63 -0.36 9.64
CA LYS A 106 6.35 -0.98 9.98
C LYS A 106 5.25 -0.28 9.22
N GLY A 107 4.36 -1.05 8.61
CA GLY A 107 3.29 -0.47 7.82
C GLY A 107 2.14 -1.42 7.56
N ILE A 108 1.08 -0.87 7.01
CA ILE A 108 -0.09 -1.60 6.55
C ILE A 108 -0.18 -1.41 5.04
N THR A 109 -0.30 -2.52 4.30
CA THR A 109 -0.53 -2.50 2.86
C THR A 109 -1.90 -3.08 2.55
N ILE A 110 -2.68 -2.39 1.73
CA ILE A 110 -3.88 -2.90 1.09
C ILE A 110 -3.55 -3.09 -0.38
N LEU A 111 -3.68 -4.32 -0.86
CA LEU A 111 -3.42 -4.69 -2.24
C LEU A 111 -4.71 -5.14 -2.90
N LEU A 112 -5.09 -4.48 -4.00
CA LEU A 112 -6.32 -4.71 -4.75
C LEU A 112 -5.95 -5.14 -6.17
N GLU A 113 -6.22 -6.41 -6.54
CA GLU A 113 -6.19 -6.84 -7.93
C GLU A 113 -7.40 -6.25 -8.64
N LEU A 114 -7.17 -5.35 -9.58
CA LEU A 114 -8.21 -4.42 -10.06
C LEU A 114 -9.46 -5.10 -10.60
N GLU A 115 -9.32 -6.10 -11.46
CA GLU A 115 -10.47 -6.76 -12.09
C GLU A 115 -11.28 -7.58 -11.07
N THR A 116 -10.60 -8.44 -10.30
CA THR A 116 -11.26 -9.32 -9.32
C THR A 116 -11.85 -8.51 -8.18
N ALA A 117 -11.10 -7.52 -7.65
CA ALA A 117 -11.60 -6.65 -6.59
C ALA A 117 -12.79 -5.80 -7.06
N GLN A 118 -12.76 -5.29 -8.32
CA GLN A 118 -13.89 -4.54 -8.86
C GLN A 118 -15.15 -5.42 -9.00
N THR A 119 -14.98 -6.68 -9.43
CA THR A 119 -16.08 -7.65 -9.49
C THR A 119 -16.68 -7.88 -8.10
N THR A 120 -15.83 -8.14 -7.10
CA THR A 120 -16.26 -8.31 -5.70
C THR A 120 -17.03 -7.08 -5.19
N LEU A 121 -16.54 -5.87 -5.46
CA LEU A 121 -17.21 -4.63 -5.05
C LEU A 121 -18.55 -4.44 -5.76
N ASN A 122 -18.66 -4.80 -7.03
CA ASN A 122 -19.90 -4.68 -7.80
C ASN A 122 -20.98 -5.67 -7.32
N ASP A 123 -20.57 -6.90 -7.02
CA ASP A 123 -21.50 -7.95 -6.56
C ASP A 123 -22.09 -7.64 -5.19
N GLU A 124 -21.28 -7.13 -4.28
CA GLU A 124 -21.70 -6.85 -2.90
C GLU A 124 -22.23 -5.42 -2.70
N TYR A 125 -21.67 -4.43 -3.43
CA TYR A 125 -21.86 -2.99 -3.15
C TYR A 125 -22.11 -2.15 -4.40
N SER A 126 -22.81 -2.68 -5.40
CA SER A 126 -23.08 -1.98 -6.68
C SER A 126 -23.68 -0.59 -6.52
N ARG A 127 -24.42 -0.34 -5.43
CA ARG A 127 -25.03 0.97 -5.13
C ARG A 127 -24.02 2.04 -4.72
N TRP A 128 -22.83 1.66 -4.26
CA TRP A 128 -21.83 2.60 -3.73
C TRP A 128 -20.94 3.19 -4.82
N ARG A 129 -20.97 2.62 -6.02
CA ARG A 129 -20.27 3.13 -7.21
C ARG A 129 -18.77 3.37 -6.97
N ILE A 130 -18.10 2.47 -6.22
CA ILE A 130 -16.66 2.50 -6.08
C ILE A 130 -16.06 1.99 -7.39
N ASP A 131 -15.27 2.82 -8.06
CA ASP A 131 -14.61 2.52 -9.32
C ASP A 131 -13.09 2.54 -9.10
N LEU A 132 -12.48 1.36 -8.97
CA LEU A 132 -11.05 1.20 -8.69
C LEU A 132 -10.19 1.69 -9.85
N GLN A 133 -10.65 1.50 -11.09
CA GLN A 133 -9.93 1.99 -12.27
C GLN A 133 -9.90 3.52 -12.29
N LYS A 134 -11.03 4.16 -11.96
CA LYS A 134 -11.10 5.61 -11.85
C LYS A 134 -10.21 6.13 -10.71
N ILE A 135 -10.23 5.49 -9.55
CA ILE A 135 -9.32 5.83 -8.43
C ILE A 135 -7.87 5.78 -8.90
N ARG A 136 -7.46 4.68 -9.53
CA ARG A 136 -6.10 4.52 -10.05
C ARG A 136 -5.72 5.60 -11.06
N THR A 137 -6.55 5.82 -12.08
CA THR A 137 -6.24 6.79 -13.14
C THR A 137 -6.26 8.23 -12.67
N THR A 138 -7.08 8.55 -11.66
CA THR A 138 -7.13 9.88 -11.05
C THR A 138 -5.96 10.13 -10.12
N LEU A 139 -5.65 9.18 -9.24
CA LEU A 139 -4.66 9.37 -8.17
C LEU A 139 -3.24 8.96 -8.57
N CYS A 140 -3.11 8.03 -9.52
CA CYS A 140 -1.82 7.51 -9.99
C CYS A 140 -1.64 7.70 -11.51
N PRO A 141 -1.84 8.92 -12.07
CA PRO A 141 -1.74 9.12 -13.50
C PRO A 141 -0.34 8.76 -13.99
N GLU A 142 -0.26 8.06 -15.12
CA GLU A 142 1.01 7.66 -15.76
C GLU A 142 1.92 6.79 -14.87
N GLY A 143 1.36 6.13 -13.84
CA GLY A 143 2.12 5.32 -12.90
C GLY A 143 2.82 6.13 -11.79
N ARG A 144 2.45 7.37 -11.60
CA ARG A 144 2.95 8.17 -10.46
C ARG A 144 2.46 7.59 -9.14
N VAL A 145 3.28 7.73 -8.12
CA VAL A 145 2.88 7.44 -6.74
C VAL A 145 2.29 8.71 -6.12
N LEU A 146 1.05 8.64 -5.66
CA LEU A 146 0.47 9.69 -4.83
C LEU A 146 0.95 9.52 -3.39
N LEU A 147 1.50 10.59 -2.82
CA LEU A 147 1.86 10.66 -1.41
C LEU A 147 0.95 11.64 -0.68
N ILE A 148 0.23 11.15 0.30
CA ILE A 148 -0.60 11.97 1.19
C ILE A 148 0.11 12.05 2.54
N LYS A 149 0.63 13.22 2.86
CA LYS A 149 1.26 13.51 4.15
C LYS A 149 0.21 13.48 5.26
N SER A 150 0.61 12.98 6.41
CA SER A 150 -0.24 12.77 7.61
C SER A 150 -1.39 13.78 7.73
N LYS A 151 -2.63 13.30 7.63
CA LYS A 151 -3.84 14.06 7.91
C LYS A 151 -4.72 13.24 8.83
N GLN A 152 -5.11 13.81 9.95
CA GLN A 152 -5.93 13.19 11.01
C GLN A 152 -7.16 12.41 10.51
N LYS A 153 -7.68 12.75 9.31
CA LYS A 153 -8.86 12.09 8.73
C LYS A 153 -8.63 10.65 8.28
N ILE A 154 -7.38 10.22 8.07
CA ILE A 154 -7.04 8.87 7.61
C ILE A 154 -6.40 8.07 8.74
N ASP A 155 -5.64 8.71 9.61
CA ASP A 155 -4.90 8.06 10.69
C ASP A 155 -5.78 7.22 11.61
N HIS A 156 -7.01 7.68 11.91
CA HIS A 156 -7.93 6.96 12.78
C HIS A 156 -8.32 5.59 12.20
N ILE A 157 -8.49 5.47 10.88
CA ILE A 157 -8.86 4.22 10.23
C ILE A 157 -7.78 3.16 10.47
N PHE A 158 -6.51 3.53 10.26
CA PHE A 158 -5.39 2.61 10.48
C PHE A 158 -5.16 2.30 11.96
N THR A 159 -5.40 3.25 12.85
CA THR A 159 -5.38 3.01 14.31
C THR A 159 -6.43 1.99 14.72
N GLU A 160 -7.63 2.08 14.17
CA GLU A 160 -8.71 1.12 14.44
C GLU A 160 -8.40 -0.26 13.85
N ILE A 161 -7.82 -0.35 12.65
CA ILE A 161 -7.33 -1.61 12.07
C ILE A 161 -6.36 -2.32 13.01
N LEU A 162 -5.47 -1.57 13.67
CA LEU A 162 -4.48 -2.13 14.60
C LEU A 162 -5.08 -2.61 15.92
N SER A 163 -6.19 -2.02 16.36
CA SER A 163 -6.80 -2.26 17.67
C SER A 163 -7.93 -3.28 17.67
N VAL A 164 -8.29 -3.84 16.50
CA VAL A 164 -9.43 -4.75 16.36
C VAL A 164 -9.21 -6.08 17.08
N GLU A 165 -10.27 -6.58 17.72
CA GLU A 165 -10.29 -7.91 18.36
C GLU A 165 -10.21 -9.05 17.33
N ASN A 166 -9.51 -10.13 17.70
CA ASN A 166 -9.27 -11.26 16.79
C ASN A 166 -10.57 -11.87 16.21
N GLN A 167 -11.62 -11.94 17.01
CA GLN A 167 -12.88 -12.61 16.67
C GLN A 167 -13.64 -11.94 15.51
N ILE A 168 -13.49 -10.62 15.35
CA ILE A 168 -14.18 -9.84 14.31
C ILE A 168 -13.23 -9.27 13.26
N ARG A 169 -11.96 -9.67 13.28
CA ARG A 169 -10.86 -9.06 12.51
C ARG A 169 -11.16 -8.99 11.01
N LEU A 170 -11.50 -10.11 10.36
CA LEU A 170 -11.70 -10.13 8.91
C LEU A 170 -12.85 -9.22 8.44
N PRO A 171 -14.08 -9.32 9.00
CA PRO A 171 -15.15 -8.41 8.60
C PRO A 171 -14.86 -6.96 8.96
N TYR A 172 -14.13 -6.71 10.06
CA TYR A 172 -13.73 -5.34 10.42
C TYR A 172 -12.72 -4.75 9.42
N TYR A 173 -11.71 -5.51 9.00
CA TYR A 173 -10.77 -5.09 7.96
C TYR A 173 -11.50 -4.78 6.65
N TRP A 174 -12.49 -5.59 6.30
CA TRP A 174 -13.31 -5.34 5.12
C TRP A 174 -14.03 -3.98 5.21
N LEU A 175 -14.68 -3.68 6.33
CA LEU A 175 -15.36 -2.39 6.54
C LEU A 175 -14.37 -1.21 6.43
N LYS A 176 -13.17 -1.34 6.99
CA LYS A 176 -12.15 -0.28 6.93
C LYS A 176 -11.57 -0.09 5.54
N ILE A 177 -11.39 -1.15 4.78
CA ILE A 177 -11.00 -1.05 3.37
C ILE A 177 -12.06 -0.29 2.56
N LEU A 178 -13.34 -0.61 2.74
CA LEU A 178 -14.43 0.11 2.09
C LEU A 178 -14.46 1.60 2.47
N GLU A 179 -14.24 1.92 3.74
CA GLU A 179 -14.14 3.31 4.21
C GLU A 179 -13.00 4.06 3.50
N ILE A 180 -11.81 3.45 3.42
CA ILE A 180 -10.66 4.03 2.69
C ILE A 180 -11.02 4.25 1.21
N LEU A 181 -11.59 3.25 0.53
CA LEU A 181 -11.94 3.35 -0.89
C LEU A 181 -13.00 4.44 -1.15
N LEU A 182 -13.98 4.61 -0.26
CA LEU A 182 -14.95 5.69 -0.33
C LEU A 182 -14.30 7.07 -0.16
N LEU A 183 -13.32 7.20 0.73
CA LEU A 183 -12.56 8.45 0.89
C LEU A 183 -11.72 8.74 -0.36
N LEU A 184 -11.00 7.74 -0.87
CA LEU A 184 -10.17 7.88 -2.07
C LEU A 184 -10.99 8.22 -3.32
N SER A 185 -12.21 7.69 -3.44
CA SER A 185 -13.11 7.98 -4.56
C SER A 185 -13.55 9.46 -4.65
N LYS A 186 -13.40 10.22 -3.57
CA LYS A 186 -13.71 11.66 -3.50
C LYS A 186 -12.51 12.56 -3.75
N LEU A 187 -11.29 11.99 -3.79
CA LEU A 187 -10.10 12.75 -4.10
C LEU A 187 -10.04 13.05 -5.60
N ASP A 188 -9.50 14.21 -5.93
CA ASP A 188 -9.26 14.63 -7.30
C ASP A 188 -7.76 14.91 -7.53
N ASN A 189 -7.40 15.31 -8.74
CA ASN A 189 -6.01 15.58 -9.12
C ASN A 189 -5.34 16.72 -8.34
N SER A 190 -6.08 17.53 -7.59
CA SER A 190 -5.50 18.62 -6.78
C SER A 190 -4.68 18.10 -5.59
N TYR A 191 -4.85 16.83 -5.22
CA TYR A 191 -4.05 16.16 -4.18
C TYR A 191 -2.75 15.55 -4.72
N VAL A 192 -2.58 15.48 -6.05
CA VAL A 192 -1.38 14.96 -6.69
C VAL A 192 -0.33 16.07 -6.72
N GLU A 193 0.54 16.11 -5.73
CA GLU A 193 1.70 17.01 -5.78
C GLU A 193 2.61 16.64 -6.96
N PRO A 194 3.15 17.61 -7.68
CA PRO A 194 4.15 17.31 -8.70
C PRO A 194 5.33 16.59 -8.04
N PRO A 195 5.98 15.63 -8.74
CA PRO A 195 7.11 14.89 -8.19
C PRO A 195 8.15 15.89 -7.71
N GLN A 196 8.56 15.78 -6.44
CA GLN A 196 9.66 16.58 -5.91
C GLN A 196 10.91 16.17 -6.68
N GLN A 197 11.33 16.99 -7.63
CA GLN A 197 12.64 16.85 -8.23
C GLN A 197 13.68 17.23 -7.17
N PHE A 198 14.26 16.21 -6.53
CA PHE A 198 15.50 16.43 -5.78
C PHE A 198 16.59 16.74 -6.81
N THR A 199 16.80 18.03 -7.05
CA THR A 199 18.02 18.48 -7.70
C THR A 199 19.17 18.12 -6.77
N GLU A 200 20.00 17.15 -7.18
CA GLU A 200 21.29 16.91 -6.56
C GLU A 200 22.10 18.22 -6.59
N LYS A 201 22.04 18.98 -5.51
CA LYS A 201 23.13 19.87 -5.20
C LYS A 201 24.26 19.02 -4.64
N VAL A 202 25.03 18.42 -5.54
CA VAL A 202 26.37 17.94 -5.21
C VAL A 202 27.16 19.15 -4.73
N SER A 203 27.28 19.28 -3.43
CA SER A 203 28.23 20.20 -2.82
C SER A 203 29.63 19.61 -3.03
N ARG A 204 30.30 20.04 -4.12
CA ARG A 204 31.75 19.95 -4.19
C ARG A 204 32.30 20.93 -3.16
N ARG A 205 32.85 20.39 -2.07
CA ARG A 205 33.94 21.01 -1.31
C ARG A 205 34.80 19.91 -0.66
#